data_1ec2382d628cd1af91c893a623e51965
#
_entry.id   1ec2382d628cd1af91c893a623e51965
#
_cell.length_a   1.000
_cell.length_b   1.000
_cell.length_c   1.000
_cell.angle_alpha   90.00
_cell.angle_beta   90.00
_cell.angle_gamma   90.00
#
_symmetry.space_group_name_H-M   'P 1'
#
loop_
_entity.id
_entity.type
_entity.pdbx_description
1 polymer ?
#
loop_
_entity_poly.entity_id
_entity_poly.type
_entity_poly.pdbx_seq_one_letter_code
_entity_poly.pdbx_strand_id
1 'polypeptide(L)'
;MPVEFLGMGGTNDGSETHRRSGASFDKDYTLRLARAHEDNGWDRVLTAYGSGTPDPAQAAAFIAAHTDSLQLLLAHRPNLSIPTFAAKTFATLDQISDGRLTVHFITGGNDHEQQREGDFLTKDERYARTREYIQIVKRAWTAREPFDHEGDHYRFADFVSDVFPVQQPRPRVSFGGSSPAAYAAGGAEADIYCLWGEPLADTAEQIAAVRAAAAAP
;
A
#
# COMPACT_ATOMS: atom_id res chain seq x y z
N MET A 1 -11.86 15.73 12.87
CA MET A 1 -11.99 14.60 11.94
C MET A 1 -12.41 13.39 12.76
N PRO A 2 -13.30 12.54 12.28
CA PRO A 2 -13.62 11.29 12.97
C PRO A 2 -12.36 10.41 13.09
N VAL A 3 -12.31 9.58 14.12
CA VAL A 3 -11.28 8.54 14.27
C VAL A 3 -11.70 7.35 13.41
N GLU A 4 -10.77 6.78 12.64
CA GLU A 4 -10.98 5.54 11.90
C GLU A 4 -10.24 4.40 12.62
N PHE A 5 -10.86 3.22 12.67
CA PHE A 5 -10.28 2.02 13.27
C PHE A 5 -9.74 1.10 12.17
N LEU A 6 -8.44 0.83 12.24
CA LEU A 6 -7.73 -0.04 11.31
C LEU A 6 -7.44 -1.40 11.96
N GLY A 7 -7.95 -2.48 11.36
CA GLY A 7 -7.65 -3.85 11.73
C GLY A 7 -6.65 -4.52 10.79
N MET A 8 -6.35 -5.79 11.06
CA MET A 8 -5.48 -6.62 10.22
C MET A 8 -6.31 -7.57 9.36
N GLY A 9 -6.11 -7.51 8.04
CA GLY A 9 -6.64 -8.47 7.06
C GLY A 9 -5.80 -9.75 7.04
N GLY A 10 -5.78 -10.48 8.17
CA GLY A 10 -4.98 -11.69 8.33
C GLY A 10 -5.45 -12.83 7.42
N THR A 11 -4.51 -13.59 6.89
CA THR A 11 -4.77 -14.74 6.00
C THR A 11 -4.66 -16.10 6.70
N ASN A 12 -4.31 -16.10 7.97
CA ASN A 12 -4.19 -17.31 8.82
C ASN A 12 -4.14 -16.92 10.31
N ASP A 13 -4.19 -17.92 11.18
CA ASP A 13 -4.22 -17.78 12.64
C ASP A 13 -2.85 -17.49 13.28
N GLY A 14 -1.79 -17.34 12.49
CA GLY A 14 -0.45 -17.06 13.00
C GLY A 14 -0.29 -15.62 13.49
N SER A 15 0.62 -15.44 14.46
CA SER A 15 1.01 -14.14 14.99
C SER A 15 2.51 -14.12 15.29
N GLU A 16 3.02 -13.02 15.83
CA GLU A 16 4.43 -12.92 16.28
C GLU A 16 4.77 -13.92 17.37
N THR A 17 3.79 -14.32 18.18
CA THR A 17 3.95 -15.21 19.32
C THR A 17 3.32 -16.60 19.12
N HIS A 18 2.58 -16.79 18.04
CA HIS A 18 1.89 -18.03 17.76
C HIS A 18 2.15 -18.49 16.32
N ARG A 19 2.69 -19.72 16.18
CA ARG A 19 2.90 -20.30 14.84
C ARG A 19 1.56 -20.73 14.27
N ARG A 20 1.30 -20.36 12.99
CA ARG A 20 0.08 -20.78 12.29
C ARG A 20 -0.11 -22.29 12.34
N SER A 21 -1.35 -22.72 12.49
CA SER A 21 -1.72 -24.14 12.55
C SER A 21 -2.06 -24.76 11.19
N GLY A 22 -2.39 -23.95 10.19
CA GLY A 22 -2.88 -24.38 8.88
C GLY A 22 -2.14 -23.78 7.68
N ALA A 23 -2.87 -23.61 6.58
CA ALA A 23 -2.36 -23.02 5.34
C ALA A 23 -1.93 -21.57 5.54
N SER A 24 -1.02 -21.07 4.70
CA SER A 24 -0.62 -19.66 4.71
C SER A 24 -1.75 -18.73 4.25
N PHE A 25 -2.64 -19.23 3.40
CA PHE A 25 -3.90 -18.60 3.06
C PHE A 25 -5.05 -19.56 3.42
N ASP A 26 -5.66 -19.34 4.58
CA ASP A 26 -6.86 -20.02 5.06
C ASP A 26 -8.08 -19.16 4.71
N LYS A 27 -8.87 -19.63 3.75
CA LYS A 27 -10.05 -18.90 3.25
C LYS A 27 -11.09 -18.66 4.32
N ASP A 28 -11.34 -19.68 5.15
CA ASP A 28 -12.38 -19.60 6.17
C ASP A 28 -11.97 -18.65 7.30
N TYR A 29 -10.69 -18.70 7.71
CA TYR A 29 -10.15 -17.77 8.68
C TYR A 29 -10.20 -16.33 8.15
N THR A 30 -9.72 -16.10 6.93
CA THR A 30 -9.68 -14.77 6.30
C THR A 30 -11.09 -14.17 6.20
N LEU A 31 -12.06 -14.96 5.77
CA LEU A 31 -13.45 -14.53 5.65
C LEU A 31 -14.07 -14.20 7.00
N ARG A 32 -13.92 -15.09 8.00
CA ARG A 32 -14.44 -14.83 9.36
C ARG A 32 -13.85 -13.56 9.96
N LEU A 33 -12.55 -13.37 9.81
CA LEU A 33 -11.86 -12.20 10.35
C LEU A 33 -12.32 -10.90 9.65
N ALA A 34 -12.41 -10.90 8.33
CA ALA A 34 -12.87 -9.74 7.57
C ALA A 34 -14.30 -9.35 7.95
N ARG A 35 -15.22 -10.31 8.02
CA ARG A 35 -16.60 -10.07 8.46
C ARG A 35 -16.69 -9.62 9.92
N ALA A 36 -15.87 -10.19 10.80
CA ALA A 36 -15.81 -9.73 12.18
C ALA A 36 -15.40 -8.25 12.31
N HIS A 37 -14.48 -7.78 11.48
CA HIS A 37 -14.15 -6.35 11.41
C HIS A 37 -15.34 -5.53 10.91
N GLU A 38 -15.95 -5.93 9.80
CA GLU A 38 -17.09 -5.21 9.21
C GLU A 38 -18.29 -5.16 10.16
N ASP A 39 -18.70 -6.29 10.72
CA ASP A 39 -19.87 -6.42 11.62
C ASP A 39 -19.70 -5.64 12.93
N ASN A 40 -18.45 -5.39 13.37
CA ASN A 40 -18.16 -4.66 14.60
C ASN A 40 -17.69 -3.22 14.34
N GLY A 41 -17.94 -2.68 13.15
CA GLY A 41 -17.77 -1.27 12.84
C GLY A 41 -16.31 -0.80 12.72
N TRP A 42 -15.40 -1.70 12.34
CA TRP A 42 -14.07 -1.29 11.92
C TRP A 42 -14.16 -0.63 10.54
N ASP A 43 -13.40 0.45 10.35
CA ASP A 43 -13.44 1.21 9.11
C ASP A 43 -12.66 0.52 7.98
N ARG A 44 -11.51 -0.09 8.31
CA ARG A 44 -10.64 -0.71 7.30
C ARG A 44 -9.78 -1.84 7.84
N VAL A 45 -9.22 -2.64 6.93
CA VAL A 45 -8.21 -3.66 7.25
C VAL A 45 -6.96 -3.49 6.38
N LEU A 46 -5.80 -3.71 7.01
CA LEU A 46 -4.51 -3.76 6.34
C LEU A 46 -4.24 -5.19 5.83
N THR A 47 -4.11 -5.37 4.53
CA THR A 47 -3.46 -6.55 3.95
C THR A 47 -1.97 -6.30 3.90
N ALA A 48 -1.28 -6.78 4.94
CA ALA A 48 0.14 -6.58 5.11
C ALA A 48 0.97 -7.44 4.14
N TYR A 49 2.20 -7.01 3.87
CA TYR A 49 3.13 -7.74 3.03
C TYR A 49 4.48 -7.98 3.71
N GLY A 50 4.98 -9.18 3.57
CA GLY A 50 6.35 -9.59 3.84
C GLY A 50 6.74 -10.72 2.89
N SER A 51 8.04 -10.93 2.66
CA SER A 51 8.56 -11.92 1.68
C SER A 51 8.14 -13.38 1.91
N GLY A 52 7.53 -13.67 3.05
CA GLY A 52 7.01 -15.00 3.40
C GLY A 52 5.48 -15.08 3.48
N THR A 53 4.77 -14.01 3.14
CA THR A 53 3.30 -13.94 3.23
C THR A 53 2.63 -14.18 1.87
N PRO A 54 1.34 -14.55 1.84
CA PRO A 54 0.57 -14.54 0.61
C PRO A 54 0.57 -13.17 -0.08
N ASP A 55 0.32 -13.16 -1.39
CA ASP A 55 0.17 -11.94 -2.17
C ASP A 55 -0.94 -11.05 -1.58
N PRO A 56 -0.62 -9.81 -1.16
CA PRO A 56 -1.57 -8.95 -0.46
C PRO A 56 -2.68 -8.43 -1.38
N ALA A 57 -2.45 -8.30 -2.69
CA ALA A 57 -3.48 -7.86 -3.64
C ALA A 57 -4.53 -8.95 -3.84
N GLN A 58 -4.10 -10.23 -3.91
CA GLN A 58 -5.02 -11.36 -3.99
C GLN A 58 -5.82 -11.53 -2.69
N ALA A 59 -5.18 -11.34 -1.54
CA ALA A 59 -5.85 -11.36 -0.24
C ALA A 59 -6.89 -10.23 -0.13
N ALA A 60 -6.52 -9.02 -0.54
CA ALA A 60 -7.43 -7.88 -0.56
C ALA A 60 -8.61 -8.09 -1.52
N ALA A 61 -8.39 -8.66 -2.70
CA ALA A 61 -9.46 -8.99 -3.65
C ALA A 61 -10.43 -10.03 -3.07
N PHE A 62 -9.91 -11.04 -2.37
CA PHE A 62 -10.75 -12.02 -1.69
C PHE A 62 -11.60 -11.36 -0.59
N ILE A 63 -11.02 -10.52 0.24
CA ILE A 63 -11.76 -9.77 1.28
C ILE A 63 -12.80 -8.85 0.63
N ALA A 64 -12.42 -8.08 -0.39
CA ALA A 64 -13.31 -7.17 -1.09
C ALA A 64 -14.56 -7.84 -1.66
N ALA A 65 -14.38 -9.03 -2.25
CA ALA A 65 -15.47 -9.80 -2.84
C ALA A 65 -16.46 -10.41 -1.83
N HIS A 66 -16.12 -10.36 -0.52
CA HIS A 66 -16.92 -11.00 0.54
C HIS A 66 -17.32 -10.02 1.65
N THR A 67 -17.07 -8.72 1.48
CA THR A 67 -17.45 -7.63 2.37
C THR A 67 -18.11 -6.52 1.58
N ASP A 68 -18.99 -5.75 2.21
CA ASP A 68 -19.80 -4.73 1.53
C ASP A 68 -19.27 -3.30 1.77
N SER A 69 -18.79 -3.00 2.97
CA SER A 69 -18.43 -1.64 3.42
C SER A 69 -16.98 -1.53 3.92
N LEU A 70 -16.34 -2.63 4.31
CA LEU A 70 -15.01 -2.64 4.89
C LEU A 70 -13.97 -2.12 3.89
N GLN A 71 -13.29 -1.01 4.23
CA GLN A 71 -12.26 -0.44 3.39
C GLN A 71 -10.97 -1.26 3.46
N LEU A 72 -10.19 -1.18 2.41
CA LEU A 72 -8.94 -1.93 2.24
C LEU A 72 -7.74 -0.97 2.28
N LEU A 73 -6.74 -1.31 3.10
CA LEU A 73 -5.41 -0.72 3.05
C LEU A 73 -4.44 -1.79 2.51
N LEU A 74 -4.16 -1.73 1.22
CA LEU A 74 -3.30 -2.70 0.54
C LEU A 74 -1.83 -2.31 0.68
N ALA A 75 -1.03 -3.09 1.40
CA ALA A 75 0.41 -2.92 1.40
C ALA A 75 1.02 -3.40 0.06
N HIS A 76 1.78 -2.51 -0.59
CA HIS A 76 2.45 -2.83 -1.85
C HIS A 76 3.92 -2.40 -1.83
N ARG A 77 4.81 -3.28 -2.25
CA ARG A 77 6.24 -3.03 -2.37
C ARG A 77 6.62 -2.84 -3.84
N PRO A 78 7.24 -1.72 -4.23
CA PRO A 78 7.51 -1.39 -5.64
C PRO A 78 8.40 -2.35 -6.42
N ASN A 79 9.21 -3.19 -5.75
CA ASN A 79 10.02 -4.20 -6.43
C ASN A 79 9.25 -5.43 -6.93
N LEU A 80 7.99 -5.59 -6.52
CA LEU A 80 7.20 -6.79 -6.85
C LEU A 80 6.66 -6.79 -8.28
N SER A 81 6.43 -5.61 -8.85
CA SER A 81 5.92 -5.47 -10.21
C SER A 81 6.27 -4.11 -10.81
N ILE A 82 6.24 -4.01 -12.13
CA ILE A 82 6.40 -2.71 -12.80
C ILE A 82 5.19 -1.80 -12.53
N PRO A 83 5.38 -0.46 -12.43
CA PRO A 83 4.32 0.47 -12.01
C PRO A 83 3.11 0.50 -12.95
N THR A 84 3.30 0.29 -14.24
CA THR A 84 2.21 0.24 -15.23
C THR A 84 1.30 -0.97 -15.03
N PHE A 85 1.85 -2.12 -14.65
CA PHE A 85 1.05 -3.30 -14.30
C PHE A 85 0.36 -3.13 -12.95
N ALA A 86 1.08 -2.64 -11.94
CA ALA A 86 0.51 -2.39 -10.62
C ALA A 86 -0.65 -1.39 -10.66
N ALA A 87 -0.55 -0.33 -11.46
CA ALA A 87 -1.65 0.62 -11.64
C ALA A 87 -2.94 -0.06 -12.11
N LYS A 88 -2.84 -1.02 -13.05
CA LYS A 88 -3.99 -1.83 -13.49
C LYS A 88 -4.50 -2.77 -12.40
N THR A 89 -3.60 -3.42 -11.67
CA THR A 89 -3.97 -4.29 -10.53
C THR A 89 -4.77 -3.51 -9.50
N PHE A 90 -4.30 -2.33 -9.10
CA PHE A 90 -4.98 -1.51 -8.12
C PHE A 90 -6.30 -0.95 -8.63
N ALA A 91 -6.36 -0.50 -9.89
CA ALA A 91 -7.61 -0.03 -10.49
C ALA A 91 -8.65 -1.16 -10.60
N THR A 92 -8.22 -2.39 -10.94
CA THR A 92 -9.09 -3.57 -10.94
C THR A 92 -9.60 -3.89 -9.53
N LEU A 93 -8.73 -3.84 -8.52
CA LEU A 93 -9.14 -4.06 -7.14
C LEU A 93 -10.09 -2.96 -6.64
N ASP A 94 -9.87 -1.73 -7.06
CA ASP A 94 -10.77 -0.61 -6.75
C ASP A 94 -12.16 -0.82 -7.36
N GLN A 95 -12.24 -1.36 -8.59
CA GLN A 95 -13.49 -1.76 -9.22
C GLN A 95 -14.16 -2.93 -8.49
N ILE A 96 -13.40 -3.98 -8.12
CA ILE A 96 -13.93 -5.13 -7.35
C ILE A 96 -14.49 -4.69 -6.01
N SER A 97 -13.87 -3.71 -5.38
CA SER A 97 -14.24 -3.21 -4.06
C SER A 97 -15.24 -2.03 -4.08
N ASP A 98 -15.74 -1.62 -5.24
CA ASP A 98 -16.61 -0.44 -5.38
C ASP A 98 -16.03 0.82 -4.72
N GLY A 99 -14.72 1.08 -4.96
CA GLY A 99 -14.06 2.30 -4.49
C GLY A 99 -13.61 2.27 -3.02
N ARG A 100 -13.37 1.10 -2.43
CA ARG A 100 -12.94 0.96 -1.03
C ARG A 100 -11.42 0.83 -0.85
N LEU A 101 -10.63 0.96 -1.92
CA LEU A 101 -9.17 0.77 -1.90
C LEU A 101 -8.40 2.01 -1.45
N THR A 102 -7.42 1.81 -0.59
CA THR A 102 -6.26 2.69 -0.36
C THR A 102 -4.99 1.87 -0.57
N VAL A 103 -4.04 2.37 -1.34
CA VAL A 103 -2.75 1.68 -1.55
C VAL A 103 -1.70 2.23 -0.60
N HIS A 104 -1.14 1.38 0.25
CA HIS A 104 -0.05 1.69 1.17
C HIS A 104 1.28 1.24 0.58
N PHE A 105 2.06 2.18 0.09
CA PHE A 105 3.38 1.88 -0.46
C PHE A 105 4.39 1.70 0.67
N ILE A 106 5.05 0.54 0.69
CA ILE A 106 6.10 0.18 1.64
C ILE A 106 7.43 0.03 0.91
N THR A 107 8.45 0.73 1.40
CA THR A 107 9.78 0.71 0.76
C THR A 107 10.61 -0.50 1.21
N GLY A 108 10.24 -1.10 2.34
CA GLY A 108 10.97 -2.19 2.98
C GLY A 108 12.07 -1.70 3.92
N GLY A 109 12.00 -2.14 5.17
CA GLY A 109 12.91 -1.71 6.25
C GLY A 109 14.11 -2.62 6.48
N ASN A 110 14.11 -3.83 5.92
CA ASN A 110 15.13 -4.84 6.17
C ASN A 110 15.77 -5.29 4.85
N ASP A 111 17.07 -5.04 4.68
CA ASP A 111 17.80 -5.33 3.44
C ASP A 111 17.84 -6.83 3.11
N HIS A 112 18.00 -7.68 4.12
CA HIS A 112 18.00 -9.14 3.91
C HIS A 112 16.65 -9.64 3.39
N GLU A 113 15.55 -9.06 3.84
CA GLU A 113 14.21 -9.38 3.31
C GLU A 113 14.06 -8.92 1.87
N GLN A 114 14.57 -7.73 1.52
CA GLN A 114 14.54 -7.22 0.14
C GLN A 114 15.35 -8.12 -0.80
N GLN A 115 16.53 -8.55 -0.37
CA GLN A 115 17.42 -9.43 -1.16
C GLN A 115 16.80 -10.80 -1.45
N ARG A 116 15.92 -11.31 -0.58
CA ARG A 116 15.15 -12.54 -0.86
C ARG A 116 14.27 -12.45 -2.10
N GLU A 117 13.89 -11.25 -2.47
CA GLU A 117 13.05 -10.95 -3.63
C GLU A 117 13.81 -10.24 -4.75
N GLY A 118 15.15 -10.33 -4.72
CA GLY A 118 16.03 -9.83 -5.78
C GLY A 118 16.25 -8.31 -5.74
N ASP A 119 15.89 -7.63 -4.63
CA ASP A 119 16.10 -6.19 -4.48
C ASP A 119 17.37 -5.92 -3.66
N PHE A 120 18.41 -5.44 -4.34
CA PHE A 120 19.73 -5.13 -3.78
C PHE A 120 20.00 -3.62 -3.66
N LEU A 121 19.01 -2.78 -3.91
CA LEU A 121 19.14 -1.34 -3.75
C LEU A 121 19.36 -0.97 -2.28
N THR A 122 20.12 0.09 -2.05
CA THR A 122 20.25 0.72 -0.74
C THR A 122 18.89 1.30 -0.29
N LYS A 123 18.78 1.60 0.99
CA LYS A 123 17.54 2.15 1.56
C LYS A 123 17.12 3.45 0.85
N ASP A 124 18.06 4.35 0.59
CA ASP A 124 17.74 5.65 -0.03
C ASP A 124 17.37 5.50 -1.51
N GLU A 125 18.04 4.60 -2.25
CA GLU A 125 17.67 4.28 -3.62
C GLU A 125 16.27 3.65 -3.68
N ARG A 126 15.90 2.81 -2.72
CA ARG A 126 14.53 2.26 -2.63
C ARG A 126 13.48 3.36 -2.41
N TYR A 127 13.78 4.39 -1.60
CA TYR A 127 12.87 5.53 -1.44
C TYR A 127 12.75 6.36 -2.72
N ALA A 128 13.85 6.61 -3.42
CA ALA A 128 13.84 7.31 -4.72
C ALA A 128 12.99 6.54 -5.74
N ARG A 129 13.23 5.24 -5.88
CA ARG A 129 12.43 4.35 -6.74
C ARG A 129 10.95 4.35 -6.35
N THR A 130 10.63 4.29 -5.07
CA THR A 130 9.25 4.28 -4.60
C THR A 130 8.53 5.59 -4.95
N ARG A 131 9.21 6.73 -4.83
CA ARG A 131 8.66 8.02 -5.23
C ARG A 131 8.32 8.04 -6.73
N GLU A 132 9.26 7.66 -7.58
CA GLU A 132 9.03 7.56 -9.03
C GLU A 132 7.89 6.59 -9.36
N TYR A 133 7.86 5.44 -8.70
CA TYR A 133 6.80 4.45 -8.85
C TYR A 133 5.40 5.04 -8.55
N ILE A 134 5.25 5.74 -7.44
CA ILE A 134 3.97 6.36 -7.04
C ILE A 134 3.53 7.39 -8.07
N GLN A 135 4.45 8.21 -8.58
CA GLN A 135 4.16 9.21 -9.62
C GLN A 135 3.61 8.55 -10.89
N ILE A 136 4.25 7.47 -11.33
CA ILE A 136 3.80 6.70 -12.50
C ILE A 136 2.40 6.11 -12.26
N VAL A 137 2.19 5.47 -11.10
CA VAL A 137 0.90 4.87 -10.75
C VAL A 137 -0.22 5.91 -10.71
N LYS A 138 0.01 7.05 -10.07
CA LYS A 138 -0.96 8.17 -10.04
C LYS A 138 -1.29 8.67 -11.45
N ARG A 139 -0.27 8.84 -12.31
CA ARG A 139 -0.46 9.25 -13.70
C ARG A 139 -1.24 8.21 -14.49
N ALA A 140 -0.91 6.93 -14.34
CA ALA A 140 -1.60 5.83 -15.02
C ALA A 140 -3.08 5.72 -14.66
N TRP A 141 -3.48 6.08 -13.42
CA TRP A 141 -4.88 6.09 -12.99
C TRP A 141 -5.71 7.23 -13.58
N THR A 142 -5.06 8.30 -14.04
CA THR A 142 -5.75 9.52 -14.47
C THR A 142 -5.54 9.87 -15.94
N ALA A 143 -4.46 9.39 -16.57
CA ALA A 143 -4.17 9.67 -17.98
C ALA A 143 -5.18 9.00 -18.90
N ARG A 144 -5.74 9.76 -19.82
CA ARG A 144 -6.69 9.31 -20.86
C ARG A 144 -6.02 9.16 -22.22
N GLU A 145 -4.83 9.72 -22.36
CA GLU A 145 -4.01 9.66 -23.55
C GLU A 145 -2.72 8.91 -23.26
N PRO A 146 -2.12 8.27 -24.29
CA PRO A 146 -0.83 7.61 -24.13
C PRO A 146 0.25 8.55 -23.60
N PHE A 147 1.15 8.03 -22.80
CA PHE A 147 2.28 8.80 -22.28
C PHE A 147 3.56 7.98 -22.19
N ASP A 148 4.66 8.68 -22.33
CA ASP A 148 6.01 8.16 -22.12
C ASP A 148 6.49 8.48 -20.72
N HIS A 149 7.42 7.66 -20.23
CA HIS A 149 8.17 7.92 -19.02
C HIS A 149 9.64 7.53 -19.22
N GLU A 150 10.55 8.41 -18.84
CA GLU A 150 11.99 8.19 -18.82
C GLU A 150 12.53 8.75 -17.51
N GLY A 151 12.70 7.89 -16.51
CA GLY A 151 13.18 8.21 -15.18
C GLY A 151 14.42 7.42 -14.81
N ASP A 152 14.84 7.54 -13.55
CA ASP A 152 16.04 6.87 -13.04
C ASP A 152 15.84 5.37 -12.84
N HIS A 153 14.61 4.93 -12.56
CA HIS A 153 14.29 3.53 -12.23
C HIS A 153 13.36 2.87 -13.25
N TYR A 154 12.56 3.65 -13.97
CA TYR A 154 11.56 3.11 -14.91
C TYR A 154 11.61 3.85 -16.25
N ARG A 155 11.46 3.07 -17.32
CA ARG A 155 11.37 3.60 -18.68
C ARG A 155 10.34 2.81 -19.48
N PHE A 156 9.41 3.52 -20.12
CA PHE A 156 8.46 2.94 -21.06
C PHE A 156 7.94 4.01 -22.01
N ALA A 157 7.34 3.59 -23.12
CA ALA A 157 6.77 4.47 -24.13
C ALA A 157 5.33 4.06 -24.44
N ASP A 158 4.52 5.04 -24.84
CA ASP A 158 3.16 4.86 -25.37
C ASP A 158 2.22 4.09 -24.42
N PHE A 159 2.36 4.29 -23.10
CA PHE A 159 1.50 3.62 -22.14
C PHE A 159 0.15 4.31 -22.00
N VAL A 160 -0.91 3.54 -22.20
CA VAL A 160 -2.29 3.89 -21.89
C VAL A 160 -3.01 2.65 -21.35
N SER A 161 -4.02 2.84 -20.55
CA SER A 161 -4.84 1.74 -20.01
C SER A 161 -6.32 2.10 -20.09
N ASP A 162 -7.15 1.12 -20.41
CA ASP A 162 -8.61 1.22 -20.32
C ASP A 162 -9.15 0.87 -18.91
N VAL A 163 -8.25 0.47 -18.00
CA VAL A 163 -8.61 0.08 -16.63
C VAL A 163 -8.40 1.27 -15.70
N PHE A 164 -9.49 1.92 -15.34
CA PHE A 164 -9.48 3.08 -14.44
C PHE A 164 -10.12 2.74 -13.09
N PRO A 165 -9.66 3.36 -11.99
CA PRO A 165 -10.32 3.20 -10.70
C PRO A 165 -11.72 3.83 -10.69
N VAL A 166 -12.57 3.35 -9.79
CA VAL A 166 -13.91 3.93 -9.51
C VAL A 166 -13.76 5.24 -8.74
N GLN A 167 -12.82 5.30 -7.82
CA GLN A 167 -12.55 6.50 -7.02
C GLN A 167 -12.07 7.67 -7.88
N GLN A 168 -12.56 8.87 -7.59
CA GLN A 168 -12.17 10.10 -8.30
C GLN A 168 -11.47 11.09 -7.37
N PRO A 169 -10.37 11.71 -7.77
CA PRO A 169 -9.69 11.51 -9.06
C PRO A 169 -8.94 10.18 -9.16
N ARG A 170 -8.69 9.50 -8.02
CA ARG A 170 -7.96 8.22 -7.90
C ARG A 170 -8.08 7.65 -6.49
N PRO A 171 -7.70 6.38 -6.27
CA PRO A 171 -7.51 5.82 -4.93
C PRO A 171 -6.51 6.63 -4.10
N ARG A 172 -6.71 6.67 -2.80
CA ARG A 172 -5.75 7.32 -1.90
C ARG A 172 -4.44 6.56 -1.86
N VAL A 173 -3.36 7.31 -1.78
CA VAL A 173 -2.00 6.81 -1.56
C VAL A 173 -1.66 6.98 -0.09
N SER A 174 -1.29 5.89 0.56
CA SER A 174 -0.74 5.87 1.90
C SER A 174 0.74 5.53 1.86
N PHE A 175 1.51 6.07 2.79
CA PHE A 175 2.95 5.86 2.90
C PHE A 175 3.36 5.83 4.36
N GLY A 176 4.52 5.23 4.68
CA GLY A 176 5.05 5.19 6.03
C GLY A 176 6.56 5.07 6.06
N GLY A 177 7.15 5.45 7.18
CA GLY A 177 8.58 5.40 7.44
C GLY A 177 9.02 6.48 8.41
N SER A 178 10.22 6.35 8.98
CA SER A 178 10.73 7.24 10.03
C SER A 178 12.14 7.78 9.73
N SER A 179 12.47 7.95 8.45
CA SER A 179 13.76 8.54 8.02
C SER A 179 13.54 9.81 7.21
N PRO A 180 14.55 10.69 7.09
CA PRO A 180 14.45 11.88 6.25
C PRO A 180 14.03 11.58 4.80
N ALA A 181 14.56 10.51 4.19
CA ALA A 181 14.17 10.07 2.85
C ALA A 181 12.71 9.61 2.79
N ALA A 182 12.21 8.93 3.86
CA ALA A 182 10.80 8.55 3.96
C ALA A 182 9.89 9.79 4.06
N TYR A 183 10.25 10.78 4.88
CA TYR A 183 9.47 12.01 5.03
C TYR A 183 9.42 12.78 3.71
N ALA A 184 10.55 12.87 2.99
CA ALA A 184 10.60 13.54 1.69
C ALA A 184 9.71 12.84 0.65
N ALA A 185 9.81 11.52 0.52
CA ALA A 185 9.03 10.75 -0.44
C ALA A 185 7.52 10.76 -0.09
N GLY A 186 7.19 10.48 1.17
CA GLY A 186 5.80 10.42 1.60
C GLY A 186 5.14 11.79 1.73
N GLY A 187 5.88 12.82 2.14
CA GLY A 187 5.37 14.20 2.17
C GLY A 187 4.99 14.72 0.79
N ALA A 188 5.79 14.38 -0.23
CA ALA A 188 5.51 14.78 -1.62
C ALA A 188 4.38 13.96 -2.27
N GLU A 189 4.23 12.69 -1.93
CA GLU A 189 3.42 11.78 -2.71
C GLU A 189 2.19 11.21 -1.98
N ALA A 190 2.12 11.21 -0.65
CA ALA A 190 1.06 10.53 0.07
C ALA A 190 -0.12 11.44 0.43
N ASP A 191 -1.32 10.87 0.39
CA ASP A 191 -2.54 11.47 0.95
C ASP A 191 -2.68 11.15 2.45
N ILE A 192 -2.08 10.03 2.89
CA ILE A 192 -2.11 9.52 4.27
C ILE A 192 -0.69 9.11 4.66
N TYR A 193 -0.21 9.59 5.79
CA TYR A 193 1.08 9.14 6.34
C TYR A 193 0.88 8.28 7.58
N CYS A 194 1.43 7.06 7.57
CA CYS A 194 1.33 6.10 8.66
C CYS A 194 2.58 6.14 9.53
N LEU A 195 2.38 6.11 10.85
CA LEU A 195 3.44 6.05 11.86
C LEU A 195 3.37 4.72 12.60
N TRP A 196 4.48 4.28 13.16
CA TRP A 196 4.58 3.01 13.89
C TRP A 196 4.04 3.08 15.32
N GLY A 197 3.82 4.26 15.86
CA GLY A 197 3.33 4.44 17.22
C GLY A 197 4.45 4.47 18.27
N GLU A 198 5.46 5.28 18.02
CA GLU A 198 6.50 5.65 18.97
C GLU A 198 5.90 6.39 20.20
N PRO A 199 6.69 6.66 21.24
CA PRO A 199 6.27 7.51 22.34
C PRO A 199 5.66 8.83 21.87
N LEU A 200 4.71 9.40 22.58
CA LEU A 200 3.94 10.56 22.13
C LEU A 200 4.79 11.77 21.71
N ALA A 201 5.91 12.00 22.40
CA ALA A 201 6.84 13.08 22.05
C ALA A 201 7.48 12.85 20.68
N ASP A 202 7.99 11.65 20.43
CA ASP A 202 8.64 11.26 19.17
C ASP A 202 7.63 11.26 18.02
N THR A 203 6.40 10.80 18.30
CA THR A 203 5.29 10.86 17.33
C THR A 203 4.96 12.31 16.94
N ALA A 204 4.96 13.24 17.90
CA ALA A 204 4.74 14.65 17.62
C ALA A 204 5.85 15.26 16.74
N GLU A 205 7.10 14.89 16.98
CA GLU A 205 8.24 15.30 16.14
C GLU A 205 8.14 14.74 14.73
N GLN A 206 7.78 13.47 14.57
CA GLN A 206 7.56 12.85 13.27
C GLN A 206 6.43 13.53 12.49
N ILE A 207 5.31 13.84 13.14
CA ILE A 207 4.20 14.58 12.52
C ILE A 207 4.68 15.94 12.02
N ALA A 208 5.47 16.66 12.83
CA ALA A 208 6.03 17.94 12.43
C ALA A 208 6.96 17.83 11.21
N ALA A 209 7.84 16.81 11.21
CA ALA A 209 8.76 16.54 10.10
C ALA A 209 8.02 16.20 8.80
N VAL A 210 7.01 15.34 8.85
CA VAL A 210 6.19 14.98 7.68
C VAL A 210 5.44 16.21 7.15
N ARG A 211 4.84 17.02 8.03
CA ARG A 211 4.13 18.24 7.62
C ARG A 211 5.07 19.26 6.98
N ALA A 212 6.29 19.40 7.49
CA ALA A 212 7.30 20.26 6.89
C ALA A 212 7.72 19.76 5.50
N ALA A 213 7.91 18.43 5.32
CA ALA A 213 8.21 17.83 4.04
C ALA A 213 7.07 18.00 3.02
N ALA A 214 5.81 17.87 3.47
CA ALA A 214 4.63 18.06 2.61
C ALA A 214 4.40 19.53 2.20
N ALA A 215 4.93 20.50 2.95
CA ALA A 215 4.83 21.91 2.62
C ALA A 215 6.00 22.42 1.74
N ALA A 216 7.00 21.57 1.50
CA ALA A 216 8.13 21.91 0.62
C ALA A 216 7.64 21.96 -0.86
N PRO A 217 8.14 22.93 -1.66
CA PRO A 217 7.72 23.10 -3.05
C PRO A 217 8.20 21.96 -3.96
#